data_5edb0b47f87a2e77180865aa538dae37
#
_entry.id   5edb0b47f87a2e77180865aa538dae37
#
_cell.length_a   1.000
_cell.length_b   1.000
_cell.length_c   1.000
_cell.angle_alpha   90.00
_cell.angle_beta   90.00
_cell.angle_gamma   90.00
#
_symmetry.space_group_name_H-M   'P 1'
#
loop_
_entity.id
_entity.type
_entity.pdbx_description
1 polymer ?
#
loop_
_entity_poly.entity_id
_entity_poly.type
_entity_poly.pdbx_seq_one_letter_code
_entity_poly.pdbx_strand_id
1 'polypeptide(L)'
;HPLSALSGAGVALELIQALGVAGLGLDLAALGMIADVTPHHGDVRPLLQLGLAELRQTTRVGLAALMEAAGVVRERMDEDTVSFQLAPRLNALGRLSNASPAVELMLTDDLTRARVIAAEMEALNTKRQFLSQQLIAAARAQAQRQYKGALPPVLVLSHARWPGGVLGIAAGHLAHSYGRPVVLIATPEGEPARGSARSVEGVDIYLALGQSSELLQSFGGHPMAAGFAMPPERVGELRSALARAVESQVGETWPERELTIDEYVPLSALSRSEEH
;
A
#
# COMPACT_ATOMS: atom_id res chain seq x y z
N HIS A 1 21.62 8.40 9.27
CA HIS A 1 20.97 8.83 10.52
C HIS A 1 20.17 7.66 11.09
N PRO A 2 20.15 7.43 12.41
CA PRO A 2 19.38 6.31 13.02
C PRO A 2 17.89 6.32 12.62
N LEU A 3 17.32 7.51 12.43
CA LEU A 3 15.92 7.72 12.07
C LEU A 3 15.70 7.91 10.56
N SER A 4 16.62 7.47 9.70
CA SER A 4 16.47 7.61 8.23
C SER A 4 15.32 6.81 7.65
N ALA A 5 14.78 5.84 8.39
CA ALA A 5 13.66 5.00 7.99
C ALA A 5 12.28 5.57 8.37
N LEU A 6 12.21 6.73 9.06
CA LEU A 6 10.95 7.32 9.45
C LEU A 6 10.10 7.72 8.24
N SER A 7 8.79 7.45 8.33
CA SER A 7 7.79 8.01 7.42
C SER A 7 7.65 9.52 7.62
N GLY A 8 6.93 10.18 6.70
CA GLY A 8 6.64 11.62 6.84
C GLY A 8 5.98 12.00 8.18
N ALA A 9 5.14 11.12 8.74
CA ALA A 9 4.52 11.31 10.04
C ALA A 9 5.55 11.24 11.19
N GLY A 10 6.51 10.31 11.11
CA GLY A 10 7.61 10.22 12.06
C GLY A 10 8.54 11.43 12.00
N VAL A 11 8.86 11.91 10.80
CA VAL A 11 9.67 13.15 10.62
C VAL A 11 8.93 14.36 11.19
N ALA A 12 7.62 14.46 11.02
CA ALA A 12 6.82 15.53 11.60
C ALA A 12 6.84 15.48 13.13
N LEU A 13 6.80 14.28 13.73
CA LEU A 13 6.94 14.13 15.18
C LEU A 13 8.29 14.66 15.68
N GLU A 14 9.39 14.27 15.04
CA GLU A 14 10.74 14.75 15.39
C GLU A 14 10.83 16.28 15.31
N LEU A 15 10.24 16.88 14.28
CA LEU A 15 10.19 18.34 14.15
C LEU A 15 9.42 19.00 15.31
N ILE A 16 8.26 18.45 15.68
CA ILE A 16 7.45 18.96 16.80
C ILE A 16 8.24 18.88 18.12
N GLN A 17 8.93 17.78 18.36
CA GLN A 17 9.78 17.60 19.54
C GLN A 17 10.96 18.59 19.55
N ALA A 18 11.62 18.79 18.40
CA ALA A 18 12.70 19.76 18.26
C ALA A 18 12.25 21.22 18.51
N LEU A 19 10.99 21.53 18.27
CA LEU A 19 10.37 22.81 18.59
C LEU A 19 9.95 22.95 20.07
N GLY A 20 10.28 21.95 20.91
CA GLY A 20 10.01 21.98 22.36
C GLY A 20 8.60 21.60 22.76
N VAL A 21 7.79 21.05 21.86
CA VAL A 21 6.44 20.57 22.14
C VAL A 21 6.50 19.06 22.42
N ALA A 22 6.79 18.70 23.67
CA ALA A 22 6.89 17.31 24.08
C ALA A 22 5.49 16.66 24.24
N GLY A 23 5.40 15.37 23.90
CA GLY A 23 4.20 14.53 24.15
C GLY A 23 3.02 14.78 23.20
N LEU A 24 3.17 15.59 22.15
CA LEU A 24 2.10 15.84 21.20
C LEU A 24 2.30 14.99 19.94
N GLY A 25 1.25 14.28 19.51
CA GLY A 25 1.21 13.65 18.18
C GLY A 25 1.83 12.26 18.06
N LEU A 26 2.22 11.61 19.16
CA LEU A 26 2.71 10.23 19.16
C LEU A 26 1.66 9.25 18.61
N ASP A 27 0.38 9.45 18.91
CA ASP A 27 -0.74 8.69 18.37
C ASP A 27 -0.84 8.79 16.84
N LEU A 28 -0.75 10.00 16.28
CA LEU A 28 -0.78 10.25 14.85
C LEU A 28 0.50 9.75 14.16
N ALA A 29 1.66 9.90 14.81
CA ALA A 29 2.92 9.41 14.29
C ALA A 29 2.92 7.87 14.19
N ALA A 30 2.46 7.16 15.22
CA ALA A 30 2.33 5.70 15.17
C ALA A 30 1.37 5.26 14.06
N LEU A 31 0.19 5.89 13.98
CA LEU A 31 -0.77 5.63 12.90
C LEU A 31 -0.13 5.80 11.51
N GLY A 32 0.61 6.89 11.30
CA GLY A 32 1.25 7.18 10.02
C GLY A 32 2.44 6.26 9.72
N MET A 33 3.28 5.97 10.71
CA MET A 33 4.43 5.07 10.54
C MET A 33 3.99 3.64 10.23
N ILE A 34 2.96 3.13 10.91
CA ILE A 34 2.42 1.80 10.65
C ILE A 34 1.73 1.75 9.28
N ALA A 35 0.95 2.78 8.94
CA ALA A 35 0.28 2.87 7.64
C ALA A 35 1.24 2.94 6.46
N ASP A 36 2.44 3.47 6.65
CA ASP A 36 3.52 3.58 5.65
C ASP A 36 4.49 2.39 5.67
N VAL A 37 4.21 1.37 6.49
CA VAL A 37 5.05 0.16 6.62
C VAL A 37 6.50 0.50 6.98
N THR A 38 6.69 1.49 7.87
CA THR A 38 8.01 1.85 8.39
C THR A 38 8.64 0.64 9.09
N PRO A 39 9.92 0.31 8.87
CA PRO A 39 10.56 -0.83 9.52
C PRO A 39 10.53 -0.72 11.06
N HIS A 40 10.00 -1.74 11.73
CA HIS A 40 9.79 -1.77 13.19
C HIS A 40 11.00 -2.27 13.97
N HIS A 41 12.19 -1.70 13.71
CA HIS A 41 13.43 -2.08 14.39
C HIS A 41 14.22 -0.86 14.88
N GLY A 42 15.25 -1.08 15.69
CA GLY A 42 16.08 0.00 16.26
C GLY A 42 15.25 1.01 17.03
N ASP A 43 15.55 2.30 16.84
CA ASP A 43 14.90 3.41 17.55
C ASP A 43 13.43 3.65 17.14
N VAL A 44 12.99 3.08 16.00
CA VAL A 44 11.60 3.18 15.54
C VAL A 44 10.67 2.34 16.41
N ARG A 45 11.10 1.15 16.84
CA ARG A 45 10.26 0.23 17.64
C ARG A 45 9.76 0.84 18.96
N PRO A 46 10.60 1.46 19.80
CA PRO A 46 10.12 2.15 21.00
C PRO A 46 9.13 3.27 20.70
N LEU A 47 9.35 4.05 19.63
CA LEU A 47 8.42 5.10 19.22
C LEU A 47 7.05 4.54 18.84
N LEU A 48 7.01 3.43 18.10
CA LEU A 48 5.77 2.76 17.74
C LEU A 48 5.03 2.20 18.96
N GLN A 49 5.74 1.58 19.91
CA GLN A 49 5.13 1.07 21.12
C GLN A 49 4.53 2.17 21.99
N LEU A 50 5.24 3.28 22.17
CA LEU A 50 4.73 4.44 22.89
C LEU A 50 3.51 5.05 22.15
N GLY A 51 3.62 5.21 20.84
CA GLY A 51 2.53 5.76 20.02
C GLY A 51 1.29 4.87 19.99
N LEU A 52 1.44 3.54 19.99
CA LEU A 52 0.32 2.61 20.12
C LEU A 52 -0.36 2.71 21.50
N ALA A 53 0.44 2.88 22.57
CA ALA A 53 -0.11 3.10 23.90
C ALA A 53 -0.94 4.40 23.96
N GLU A 54 -0.44 5.48 23.38
CA GLU A 54 -1.17 6.75 23.24
C GLU A 54 -2.41 6.58 22.35
N LEU A 55 -2.31 5.86 21.25
CA LEU A 55 -3.42 5.62 20.32
C LEU A 55 -4.57 4.88 21.00
N ARG A 56 -4.27 3.88 21.85
CA ARG A 56 -5.27 3.17 22.65
C ARG A 56 -6.02 4.09 23.61
N GLN A 57 -5.37 5.15 24.11
CA GLN A 57 -5.92 6.10 25.06
C GLN A 57 -6.29 7.45 24.44
N THR A 58 -6.22 7.56 23.10
CA THR A 58 -6.44 8.83 22.42
C THR A 58 -7.75 9.49 22.81
N THR A 59 -7.69 10.78 23.12
CA THR A 59 -8.85 11.65 23.36
C THR A 59 -9.31 12.38 22.10
N ARG A 60 -8.62 12.18 20.97
CA ARG A 60 -9.01 12.81 19.70
C ARG A 60 -10.35 12.27 19.24
N VAL A 61 -11.32 13.17 19.15
CA VAL A 61 -12.71 12.85 18.77
C VAL A 61 -12.76 12.13 17.43
N GLY A 62 -11.97 12.58 16.44
CA GLY A 62 -11.95 11.99 15.11
C GLY A 62 -11.37 10.58 15.08
N LEU A 63 -10.27 10.30 15.80
CA LEU A 63 -9.72 8.95 15.90
C LEU A 63 -10.68 8.01 16.63
N ALA A 64 -11.34 8.50 17.69
CA ALA A 64 -12.37 7.73 18.39
C ALA A 64 -13.53 7.33 17.48
N ALA A 65 -14.02 8.27 16.66
CA ALA A 65 -15.08 8.01 15.70
C ALA A 65 -14.64 7.04 14.59
N LEU A 66 -13.38 7.13 14.12
CA LEU A 66 -12.82 6.20 13.14
C LEU A 66 -12.72 4.78 13.70
N MET A 67 -12.27 4.63 14.95
CA MET A 67 -12.18 3.34 15.64
C MET A 67 -13.58 2.74 15.85
N GLU A 68 -14.55 3.56 16.26
CA GLU A 68 -15.97 3.14 16.39
C GLU A 68 -16.51 2.61 15.06
N ALA A 69 -16.33 3.35 13.96
CA ALA A 69 -16.76 2.95 12.62
C ALA A 69 -16.05 1.69 12.12
N ALA A 70 -14.79 1.48 12.51
CA ALA A 70 -14.01 0.31 12.17
C ALA A 70 -14.30 -0.91 13.05
N GLY A 71 -15.06 -0.77 14.14
CA GLY A 71 -15.30 -1.85 15.10
C GLY A 71 -14.06 -2.23 15.92
N VAL A 72 -13.11 -1.31 16.11
CA VAL A 72 -11.87 -1.54 16.82
C VAL A 72 -12.08 -1.61 18.32
N VAL A 73 -11.58 -2.67 18.95
CA VAL A 73 -11.49 -2.80 20.42
C VAL A 73 -10.17 -2.21 20.86
N ARG A 74 -10.21 -1.01 21.47
CA ARG A 74 -9.01 -0.21 21.79
C ARG A 74 -8.00 -0.94 22.65
N GLU A 75 -8.46 -1.72 23.64
CA GLU A 75 -7.63 -2.45 24.59
C GLU A 75 -6.80 -3.56 23.94
N ARG A 76 -7.23 -4.01 22.76
CA ARG A 76 -6.57 -5.08 21.98
C ARG A 76 -5.89 -4.56 20.71
N MET A 77 -5.87 -3.24 20.53
CA MET A 77 -5.28 -2.65 19.34
C MET A 77 -3.78 -2.87 19.30
N ASP A 78 -3.30 -3.36 18.19
CA ASP A 78 -1.91 -3.65 17.83
C ASP A 78 -1.57 -3.03 16.47
N GLU A 79 -0.39 -3.32 15.97
CA GLU A 79 0.08 -2.90 14.64
C GLU A 79 -0.82 -3.42 13.52
N ASP A 80 -1.32 -4.65 13.63
CA ASP A 80 -2.22 -5.26 12.64
C ASP A 80 -3.57 -4.55 12.61
N THR A 81 -4.10 -4.17 13.78
CA THR A 81 -5.32 -3.37 13.86
C THR A 81 -5.17 -2.05 13.12
N VAL A 82 -4.05 -1.37 13.30
CA VAL A 82 -3.76 -0.12 12.57
C VAL A 82 -3.60 -0.39 11.08
N SER A 83 -2.77 -1.36 10.69
CA SER A 83 -2.45 -1.69 9.29
C SER A 83 -3.66 -2.14 8.49
N PHE A 84 -4.54 -2.96 9.08
CA PHE A 84 -5.61 -3.64 8.34
C PHE A 84 -7.01 -3.08 8.62
N GLN A 85 -7.19 -2.33 9.73
CA GLN A 85 -8.49 -1.76 10.05
C GLN A 85 -8.51 -0.22 9.94
N LEU A 86 -7.54 0.52 10.46
CA LEU A 86 -7.56 1.99 10.44
C LEU A 86 -6.96 2.58 9.16
N ALA A 87 -5.73 2.21 8.82
CA ALA A 87 -5.00 2.75 7.67
C ALA A 87 -5.74 2.56 6.33
N PRO A 88 -6.40 1.41 6.04
CA PRO A 88 -7.13 1.25 4.79
C PRO A 88 -8.30 2.23 4.60
N ARG A 89 -8.94 2.67 5.68
CA ARG A 89 -10.02 3.67 5.66
C ARG A 89 -9.49 5.05 5.32
N LEU A 90 -8.40 5.46 5.96
CA LEU A 90 -7.69 6.70 5.64
C LEU A 90 -7.20 6.70 4.19
N ASN A 91 -6.57 5.62 3.77
CA ASN A 91 -6.03 5.46 2.41
C ASN A 91 -7.12 5.41 1.33
N ALA A 92 -8.36 5.01 1.66
CA ALA A 92 -9.46 4.96 0.69
C ALA A 92 -9.82 6.33 0.15
N LEU A 93 -9.71 7.39 0.97
CA LEU A 93 -9.91 8.78 0.54
C LEU A 93 -8.95 9.17 -0.58
N GLY A 94 -7.64 9.01 -0.39
CA GLY A 94 -6.64 9.36 -1.39
C GLY A 94 -6.71 8.52 -2.68
N ARG A 95 -7.38 7.37 -2.65
CA ARG A 95 -7.55 6.48 -3.81
C ARG A 95 -8.82 6.77 -4.62
N LEU A 96 -9.91 7.16 -3.98
CA LEU A 96 -11.23 7.26 -4.60
C LEU A 96 -11.84 8.66 -4.52
N SER A 97 -11.23 9.56 -3.75
CA SER A 97 -11.73 10.90 -3.49
C SER A 97 -10.58 11.86 -3.15
N ASN A 98 -10.85 12.89 -2.36
CA ASN A 98 -9.89 13.84 -1.83
C ASN A 98 -9.51 13.46 -0.39
N ALA A 99 -8.23 13.66 -0.02
CA ALA A 99 -7.71 13.35 1.30
C ALA A 99 -8.06 14.39 2.40
N SER A 100 -8.58 15.57 2.02
CA SER A 100 -8.89 16.65 2.98
C SER A 100 -9.81 16.23 4.13
N PRO A 101 -10.85 15.38 3.95
CA PRO A 101 -11.66 14.91 5.06
C PRO A 101 -10.88 14.12 6.12
N ALA A 102 -9.78 13.45 5.75
CA ALA A 102 -8.94 12.77 6.73
C ALA A 102 -8.25 13.78 7.66
N VAL A 103 -7.76 14.90 7.11
CA VAL A 103 -7.17 15.98 7.91
C VAL A 103 -8.21 16.62 8.80
N GLU A 104 -9.41 16.90 8.27
CA GLU A 104 -10.53 17.43 9.06
C GLU A 104 -10.88 16.48 10.22
N LEU A 105 -10.96 15.18 9.96
CA LEU A 105 -11.23 14.18 10.99
C LEU A 105 -10.19 14.21 12.13
N MET A 106 -8.90 14.37 11.80
CA MET A 106 -7.83 14.41 12.82
C MET A 106 -7.84 15.69 13.67
N LEU A 107 -8.45 16.76 13.16
CA LEU A 107 -8.44 18.09 13.78
C LEU A 107 -9.77 18.46 14.46
N THR A 108 -10.88 17.80 14.14
CA THR A 108 -12.19 18.19 14.67
C THR A 108 -12.38 17.79 16.13
N ASP A 109 -13.02 18.69 16.89
CA ASP A 109 -13.51 18.43 18.25
C ASP A 109 -15.04 18.17 18.28
N ASP A 110 -15.71 18.24 17.12
CA ASP A 110 -17.14 17.96 16.98
C ASP A 110 -17.38 16.46 16.70
N LEU A 111 -17.95 15.77 17.69
CA LEU A 111 -18.26 14.34 17.61
C LEU A 111 -19.25 14.01 16.48
N THR A 112 -20.24 14.87 16.25
CA THR A 112 -21.23 14.66 15.20
C THR A 112 -20.57 14.72 13.83
N ARG A 113 -19.74 15.74 13.62
CA ARG A 113 -18.97 15.89 12.39
C ARG A 113 -17.97 14.74 12.19
N ALA A 114 -17.26 14.34 13.25
CA ALA A 114 -16.32 13.22 13.21
C ALA A 114 -17.01 11.91 12.79
N ARG A 115 -18.19 11.60 13.33
CA ARG A 115 -18.95 10.41 12.95
C ARG A 115 -19.43 10.43 11.50
N VAL A 116 -19.82 11.59 10.98
CA VAL A 116 -20.19 11.75 9.56
C VAL A 116 -18.99 11.43 8.67
N ILE A 117 -17.83 12.02 8.94
CA ILE A 117 -16.61 11.79 8.15
C ILE A 117 -16.18 10.32 8.27
N ALA A 118 -16.18 9.75 9.47
CA ALA A 118 -15.81 8.33 9.66
C ALA A 118 -16.74 7.37 8.90
N ALA A 119 -18.04 7.65 8.85
CA ALA A 119 -19.00 6.87 8.08
C ALA A 119 -18.77 7.00 6.55
N GLU A 120 -18.43 8.18 6.05
CA GLU A 120 -18.04 8.40 4.66
C GLU A 120 -16.77 7.61 4.30
N MET A 121 -15.78 7.61 5.20
CA MET A 121 -14.55 6.84 5.02
C MET A 121 -14.80 5.33 4.99
N GLU A 122 -15.68 4.81 5.84
CA GLU A 122 -16.10 3.42 5.84
C GLU A 122 -16.79 3.04 4.51
N ALA A 123 -17.68 3.86 4.02
CA ALA A 123 -18.36 3.66 2.74
C ALA A 123 -17.35 3.63 1.57
N LEU A 124 -16.38 4.55 1.56
CA LEU A 124 -15.30 4.59 0.56
C LEU A 124 -14.38 3.38 0.67
N ASN A 125 -14.05 2.92 1.87
CA ASN A 125 -13.25 1.72 2.08
C ASN A 125 -13.96 0.45 1.57
N THR A 126 -15.25 0.30 1.86
CA THR A 126 -16.08 -0.78 1.33
C THR A 126 -16.12 -0.75 -0.20
N LYS A 127 -16.32 0.43 -0.80
CA LYS A 127 -16.27 0.60 -2.26
C LYS A 127 -14.89 0.24 -2.83
N ARG A 128 -13.80 0.67 -2.19
CA ARG A 128 -12.43 0.32 -2.58
C ARG A 128 -12.21 -1.19 -2.57
N GLN A 129 -12.65 -1.88 -1.52
CA GLN A 129 -12.54 -3.35 -1.41
C GLN A 129 -13.29 -4.04 -2.55
N PHE A 130 -14.53 -3.64 -2.80
CA PHE A 130 -15.36 -4.19 -3.87
C PHE A 130 -14.71 -3.98 -5.25
N LEU A 131 -14.27 -2.75 -5.57
CA LEU A 131 -13.59 -2.43 -6.83
C LEU A 131 -12.28 -3.22 -7.00
N SER A 132 -11.51 -3.38 -5.92
CA SER A 132 -10.28 -4.16 -5.95
C SER A 132 -10.53 -5.63 -6.25
N GLN A 133 -11.54 -6.24 -5.61
CA GLN A 133 -11.92 -7.63 -5.85
C GLN A 133 -12.40 -7.85 -7.28
N GLN A 134 -13.26 -6.97 -7.79
CA GLN A 134 -13.72 -7.03 -9.18
C GLN A 134 -12.56 -6.93 -10.17
N LEU A 135 -11.64 -5.99 -9.94
CA LEU A 135 -10.49 -5.80 -10.81
C LEU A 135 -9.56 -7.01 -10.79
N ILE A 136 -9.27 -7.57 -9.61
CA ILE A 136 -8.45 -8.78 -9.47
C ILE A 136 -9.07 -9.94 -10.25
N ALA A 137 -10.37 -10.17 -10.10
CA ALA A 137 -11.07 -11.24 -10.82
C ALA A 137 -11.02 -11.03 -12.33
N ALA A 138 -11.29 -9.82 -12.81
CA ALA A 138 -11.24 -9.47 -14.23
C ALA A 138 -9.83 -9.61 -14.82
N ALA A 139 -8.81 -9.11 -14.11
CA ALA A 139 -7.43 -9.20 -14.54
C ALA A 139 -6.92 -10.65 -14.57
N ARG A 140 -7.29 -11.47 -13.57
CA ARG A 140 -6.98 -12.91 -13.55
C ARG A 140 -7.59 -13.65 -14.75
N ALA A 141 -8.87 -13.41 -15.04
CA ALA A 141 -9.53 -13.99 -16.20
C ALA A 141 -8.92 -13.52 -17.53
N GLN A 142 -8.48 -12.26 -17.62
CA GLN A 142 -7.76 -11.73 -18.78
C GLN A 142 -6.40 -12.40 -18.94
N ALA A 143 -5.62 -12.54 -17.85
CA ALA A 143 -4.32 -13.19 -17.86
C ALA A 143 -4.42 -14.65 -18.37
N GLN A 144 -5.39 -15.40 -17.88
CA GLN A 144 -5.62 -16.78 -18.33
C GLN A 144 -5.89 -16.85 -19.84
N ARG A 145 -6.72 -15.94 -20.37
CA ARG A 145 -7.02 -15.90 -21.82
C ARG A 145 -5.81 -15.44 -22.65
N GLN A 146 -5.10 -14.42 -22.18
CA GLN A 146 -4.02 -13.78 -22.92
C GLN A 146 -2.77 -14.67 -22.98
N TYR A 147 -2.43 -15.32 -21.88
CA TYR A 147 -1.19 -16.09 -21.74
C TYR A 147 -1.40 -17.62 -21.82
N LYS A 148 -2.64 -18.11 -21.93
CA LYS A 148 -2.99 -19.52 -22.13
C LYS A 148 -2.28 -20.48 -21.18
N GLY A 149 -2.05 -20.06 -19.93
CA GLY A 149 -1.40 -20.86 -18.90
C GLY A 149 0.14 -20.76 -18.85
N ALA A 150 0.80 -20.22 -19.87
CA ALA A 150 2.24 -19.93 -19.81
C ALA A 150 2.45 -18.56 -19.12
N LEU A 151 3.18 -18.54 -18.00
CA LEU A 151 3.49 -17.29 -17.31
C LEU A 151 4.56 -16.51 -18.08
N PRO A 152 4.27 -15.27 -18.52
CA PRO A 152 5.28 -14.40 -19.11
C PRO A 152 6.25 -13.88 -18.04
N PRO A 153 7.39 -13.28 -18.43
CA PRO A 153 8.30 -12.63 -17.49
C PRO A 153 7.63 -11.52 -16.67
N VAL A 154 6.70 -10.80 -17.27
CA VAL A 154 5.85 -9.78 -16.64
C VAL A 154 4.43 -9.85 -17.19
N LEU A 155 3.43 -9.82 -16.30
CA LEU A 155 2.04 -9.76 -16.73
C LEU A 155 1.65 -8.31 -16.99
N VAL A 156 1.38 -7.96 -18.25
CA VAL A 156 0.90 -6.61 -18.64
C VAL A 156 -0.51 -6.73 -19.17
N LEU A 157 -1.46 -6.17 -18.40
CA LEU A 157 -2.88 -6.23 -18.68
C LEU A 157 -3.48 -4.82 -18.72
N SER A 158 -4.45 -4.60 -19.61
CA SER A 158 -5.06 -3.28 -19.78
C SER A 158 -6.55 -3.38 -20.04
N HIS A 159 -7.31 -2.39 -19.56
CA HIS A 159 -8.73 -2.29 -19.82
C HIS A 159 -9.25 -0.85 -19.63
N ALA A 160 -10.18 -0.42 -20.51
CA ALA A 160 -10.72 0.95 -20.48
C ALA A 160 -11.49 1.30 -19.20
N ARG A 161 -12.18 0.32 -18.59
CA ARG A 161 -13.05 0.54 -17.43
C ARG A 161 -12.40 0.23 -16.08
N TRP A 162 -11.10 -0.01 -16.04
CA TRP A 162 -10.43 -0.24 -14.75
C TRP A 162 -10.27 1.06 -13.97
N PRO A 163 -10.68 1.09 -12.69
CA PRO A 163 -10.53 2.29 -11.88
C PRO A 163 -9.06 2.49 -11.46
N GLY A 164 -8.49 3.65 -11.80
CA GLY A 164 -7.08 3.98 -11.58
C GLY A 164 -6.64 3.85 -10.12
N GLY A 165 -7.48 4.28 -9.18
CA GLY A 165 -7.15 4.32 -7.75
C GLY A 165 -6.89 2.96 -7.09
N VAL A 166 -7.32 1.85 -7.70
CA VAL A 166 -7.14 0.50 -7.15
C VAL A 166 -6.21 -0.39 -7.98
N LEU A 167 -5.64 0.12 -9.10
CA LEU A 167 -4.72 -0.64 -9.94
C LEU A 167 -3.54 -1.20 -9.14
N GLY A 168 -2.92 -0.37 -8.31
CA GLY A 168 -1.76 -0.77 -7.52
C GLY A 168 -2.06 -1.85 -6.46
N ILE A 169 -3.28 -1.85 -5.89
CA ILE A 169 -3.72 -2.90 -4.95
C ILE A 169 -3.87 -4.23 -5.69
N ALA A 170 -4.57 -4.20 -6.81
CA ALA A 170 -4.81 -5.40 -7.61
C ALA A 170 -3.50 -5.93 -8.22
N ALA A 171 -2.60 -5.06 -8.70
CA ALA A 171 -1.29 -5.45 -9.21
C ALA A 171 -0.46 -6.15 -8.13
N GLY A 172 -0.44 -5.61 -6.90
CA GLY A 172 0.27 -6.23 -5.77
C GLY A 172 -0.26 -7.62 -5.43
N HIS A 173 -1.58 -7.76 -5.33
CA HIS A 173 -2.22 -9.06 -5.09
C HIS A 173 -1.87 -10.09 -6.18
N LEU A 174 -1.92 -9.68 -7.45
CA LEU A 174 -1.60 -10.56 -8.57
C LEU A 174 -0.10 -10.87 -8.64
N ALA A 175 0.79 -9.90 -8.38
CA ALA A 175 2.22 -10.13 -8.35
C ALA A 175 2.59 -11.18 -7.30
N HIS A 176 2.01 -11.05 -6.10
CA HIS A 176 2.17 -12.06 -5.05
C HIS A 176 1.63 -13.43 -5.47
N SER A 177 0.44 -13.48 -6.08
CA SER A 177 -0.21 -14.74 -6.49
C SER A 177 0.55 -15.47 -7.59
N TYR A 178 1.09 -14.74 -8.58
CA TYR A 178 1.77 -15.32 -9.74
C TYR A 178 3.29 -15.49 -9.55
N GLY A 179 3.88 -14.85 -8.54
CA GLY A 179 5.35 -14.80 -8.39
C GLY A 179 6.03 -14.13 -9.58
N ARG A 180 5.40 -13.13 -10.17
CA ARG A 180 5.87 -12.38 -11.33
C ARG A 180 5.50 -10.91 -11.21
N PRO A 181 6.30 -9.99 -11.76
CA PRO A 181 5.88 -8.60 -11.88
C PRO A 181 4.55 -8.48 -12.62
N VAL A 182 3.70 -7.57 -12.14
CA VAL A 182 2.39 -7.29 -12.74
C VAL A 182 2.24 -5.81 -13.00
N VAL A 183 1.81 -5.48 -14.20
CA VAL A 183 1.49 -4.12 -14.65
C VAL A 183 0.04 -4.10 -15.09
N LEU A 184 -0.77 -3.32 -14.37
CA LEU A 184 -2.18 -3.08 -14.71
C LEU A 184 -2.33 -1.66 -15.25
N ILE A 185 -3.02 -1.52 -16.36
CA ILE A 185 -3.15 -0.25 -17.09
C ILE A 185 -4.62 0.06 -17.32
N ALA A 186 -5.07 1.22 -16.83
CA ALA A 186 -6.35 1.80 -17.21
C ALA A 186 -6.17 2.59 -18.51
N THR A 187 -7.05 2.35 -19.49
CA THR A 187 -7.01 3.01 -20.80
C THR A 187 -8.36 3.70 -21.07
N PRO A 188 -8.73 4.72 -20.26
CA PRO A 188 -9.98 5.43 -20.45
C PRO A 188 -10.01 6.12 -21.84
N GLU A 189 -11.19 6.23 -22.42
CA GLU A 189 -11.37 6.84 -23.73
C GLU A 189 -11.08 8.36 -23.67
N GLY A 190 -10.26 8.85 -24.60
CA GLY A 190 -9.91 10.26 -24.69
C GLY A 190 -8.91 10.76 -23.66
N GLU A 191 -8.39 9.91 -22.81
CA GLU A 191 -7.39 10.28 -21.79
C GLU A 191 -6.10 9.44 -21.95
N PRO A 192 -4.96 9.92 -21.41
CA PRO A 192 -3.76 9.11 -21.30
C PRO A 192 -4.00 7.84 -20.48
N ALA A 193 -3.42 6.74 -20.93
CA ALA A 193 -3.40 5.52 -20.14
C ALA A 193 -2.56 5.72 -18.87
N ARG A 194 -3.04 5.18 -17.75
CA ARG A 194 -2.35 5.20 -16.46
C ARG A 194 -2.09 3.78 -15.99
N GLY A 195 -0.82 3.49 -15.68
CA GLY A 195 -0.41 2.17 -15.22
C GLY A 195 0.10 2.18 -13.79
N SER A 196 -0.09 1.04 -13.13
CA SER A 196 0.54 0.73 -11.85
C SER A 196 1.23 -0.62 -11.96
N ALA A 197 2.52 -0.62 -11.64
CA ALA A 197 3.39 -1.79 -11.64
C ALA A 197 3.69 -2.23 -10.21
N ARG A 198 3.76 -3.53 -10.00
CA ARG A 198 4.26 -4.16 -8.77
C ARG A 198 5.20 -5.27 -9.13
N SER A 199 6.31 -5.33 -8.42
CA SER A 199 7.36 -6.30 -8.67
C SER A 199 7.35 -7.46 -7.66
N VAL A 200 8.27 -8.34 -7.87
CA VAL A 200 8.66 -9.43 -6.97
C VAL A 200 10.15 -9.32 -6.71
N GLU A 201 10.65 -10.03 -5.71
CA GLU A 201 12.06 -10.08 -5.39
C GLU A 201 12.90 -10.50 -6.60
N GLY A 202 14.07 -9.88 -6.77
CA GLY A 202 14.96 -10.10 -7.89
C GLY A 202 14.64 -9.31 -9.16
N VAL A 203 13.56 -8.51 -9.20
CA VAL A 203 13.21 -7.66 -10.35
C VAL A 203 13.00 -6.22 -9.96
N ASP A 204 13.77 -5.30 -10.54
CA ASP A 204 13.58 -3.87 -10.45
C ASP A 204 12.64 -3.37 -11.56
N ILE A 205 11.37 -3.16 -11.21
CA ILE A 205 10.35 -2.72 -12.17
C ILE A 205 10.51 -1.24 -12.55
N TYR A 206 11.11 -0.42 -11.67
CA TYR A 206 11.40 0.96 -11.99
C TYR A 206 12.49 1.07 -13.06
N LEU A 207 13.55 0.27 -12.93
CA LEU A 207 14.59 0.16 -13.96
C LEU A 207 14.03 -0.35 -15.30
N ALA A 208 13.17 -1.37 -15.27
CA ALA A 208 12.53 -1.90 -16.48
C ALA A 208 11.66 -0.86 -17.19
N LEU A 209 10.89 -0.04 -16.45
CA LEU A 209 10.14 1.08 -17.00
C LEU A 209 11.06 2.18 -17.54
N GLY A 210 12.18 2.46 -16.85
CA GLY A 210 13.18 3.44 -17.29
C GLY A 210 13.80 3.08 -18.65
N GLN A 211 14.04 1.78 -18.92
CA GLN A 211 14.51 1.30 -20.22
C GLN A 211 13.47 1.45 -21.35
N SER A 212 12.23 1.75 -21.00
CA SER A 212 11.13 1.97 -21.94
C SER A 212 10.58 3.40 -21.85
N SER A 213 11.38 4.34 -21.36
CA SER A 213 10.94 5.72 -21.07
C SER A 213 10.42 6.47 -22.31
N GLU A 214 10.88 6.15 -23.50
CA GLU A 214 10.40 6.72 -24.77
C GLU A 214 8.95 6.33 -25.11
N LEU A 215 8.41 5.31 -24.44
CA LEU A 215 7.01 4.90 -24.55
C LEU A 215 6.10 5.62 -23.55
N LEU A 216 6.69 6.31 -22.57
CA LEU A 216 5.99 6.87 -21.42
C LEU A 216 5.95 8.40 -21.50
N GLN A 217 4.85 8.98 -21.02
CA GLN A 217 4.74 10.43 -20.81
C GLN A 217 5.35 10.86 -19.48
N SER A 218 5.19 10.01 -18.46
CA SER A 218 5.78 10.18 -17.14
C SER A 218 5.84 8.84 -16.43
N PHE A 219 6.83 8.66 -15.57
CA PHE A 219 6.89 7.51 -14.66
C PHE A 219 7.63 7.89 -13.38
N GLY A 220 7.39 7.12 -12.32
CA GLY A 220 8.04 7.30 -11.03
C GLY A 220 7.78 6.11 -10.12
N GLY A 221 8.62 5.94 -9.11
CA GLY A 221 8.48 4.85 -8.16
C GLY A 221 9.82 4.35 -7.62
N HIS A 222 9.81 3.10 -7.22
CA HIS A 222 10.91 2.37 -6.59
C HIS A 222 11.02 0.96 -7.20
N PRO A 223 12.07 0.19 -6.92
CA PRO A 223 12.26 -1.15 -7.49
C PRO A 223 11.05 -2.07 -7.39
N MET A 224 10.31 -2.03 -6.28
CA MET A 224 9.15 -2.91 -6.04
C MET A 224 7.82 -2.36 -6.53
N ALA A 225 7.69 -1.05 -6.79
CA ALA A 225 6.43 -0.42 -7.15
C ALA A 225 6.66 0.85 -7.96
N ALA A 226 5.98 0.98 -9.10
CA ALA A 226 6.04 2.17 -9.93
C ALA A 226 4.68 2.51 -10.53
N GLY A 227 4.51 3.79 -10.86
CA GLY A 227 3.37 4.30 -11.60
C GLY A 227 3.83 5.04 -12.85
N PHE A 228 2.98 5.10 -13.87
CA PHE A 228 3.30 5.79 -15.12
C PHE A 228 2.05 6.28 -15.86
N ALA A 229 2.26 7.21 -16.78
CA ALA A 229 1.29 7.61 -17.80
C ALA A 229 1.88 7.38 -19.20
N MET A 230 1.02 7.03 -20.17
CA MET A 230 1.45 6.75 -21.53
C MET A 230 0.32 6.92 -22.56
N PRO A 231 0.62 7.05 -23.86
CA PRO A 231 -0.36 6.95 -24.92
C PRO A 231 -0.99 5.54 -24.96
N PRO A 232 -2.34 5.40 -24.99
CA PRO A 232 -3.00 4.09 -24.90
C PRO A 232 -2.68 3.15 -26.07
N GLU A 233 -2.39 3.69 -27.25
CA GLU A 233 -2.02 2.93 -28.47
C GLU A 233 -0.67 2.21 -28.33
N ARG A 234 0.21 2.65 -27.44
CA ARG A 234 1.55 2.07 -27.23
C ARG A 234 1.61 0.96 -26.16
N VAL A 235 0.48 0.55 -25.59
CA VAL A 235 0.43 -0.51 -24.57
C VAL A 235 1.02 -1.84 -25.08
N GLY A 236 0.84 -2.16 -26.36
CA GLY A 236 1.42 -3.38 -26.97
C GLY A 236 2.95 -3.33 -27.04
N GLU A 237 3.51 -2.16 -27.38
CA GLU A 237 4.96 -1.93 -27.41
C GLU A 237 5.56 -2.05 -26.00
N LEU A 238 4.93 -1.38 -25.02
CA LEU A 238 5.36 -1.44 -23.61
C LEU A 238 5.37 -2.88 -23.07
N ARG A 239 4.34 -3.68 -23.40
CA ARG A 239 4.31 -5.10 -23.00
C ARG A 239 5.53 -5.86 -23.48
N SER A 240 5.88 -5.68 -24.75
CA SER A 240 7.04 -6.35 -25.36
C SER A 240 8.38 -5.84 -24.81
N ALA A 241 8.47 -4.54 -24.55
CA ALA A 241 9.68 -3.92 -23.99
C ALA A 241 9.92 -4.37 -22.55
N LEU A 242 8.88 -4.36 -21.71
CA LEU A 242 8.97 -4.81 -20.32
C LEU A 242 9.28 -6.31 -20.21
N ALA A 243 8.74 -7.15 -21.11
CA ALA A 243 9.09 -8.57 -21.13
C ALA A 243 10.59 -8.76 -21.30
N ARG A 244 11.19 -8.12 -22.31
CA ARG A 244 12.65 -8.18 -22.55
C ARG A 244 13.46 -7.59 -21.38
N ALA A 245 13.02 -6.47 -20.83
CA ALA A 245 13.70 -5.80 -19.73
C ALA A 245 13.73 -6.67 -18.45
N VAL A 246 12.63 -7.36 -18.17
CA VAL A 246 12.54 -8.27 -17.02
C VAL A 246 13.33 -9.56 -17.28
N GLU A 247 13.24 -10.14 -18.47
CA GLU A 247 14.07 -11.29 -18.86
C GLU A 247 15.56 -11.02 -18.69
N SER A 248 16.02 -9.84 -19.07
CA SER A 248 17.43 -9.45 -18.91
C SER A 248 17.89 -9.33 -17.46
N GLN A 249 16.97 -9.07 -16.51
CA GLN A 249 17.28 -8.99 -15.10
C GLN A 249 17.31 -10.36 -14.41
N VAL A 250 16.42 -11.26 -14.80
CA VAL A 250 16.24 -12.57 -14.14
C VAL A 250 17.20 -13.64 -14.68
N GLY A 251 17.58 -13.52 -15.97
CA GLY A 251 18.36 -14.55 -16.64
C GLY A 251 17.54 -15.81 -16.94
N GLU A 252 18.19 -16.99 -16.87
CA GLU A 252 17.54 -18.26 -17.25
C GLU A 252 16.61 -18.83 -16.18
N THR A 253 16.80 -18.47 -14.91
CA THR A 253 16.03 -19.03 -13.79
C THR A 253 15.39 -17.94 -12.96
N TRP A 254 14.09 -18.12 -12.66
CA TRP A 254 13.40 -17.25 -11.73
C TRP A 254 13.87 -17.52 -10.29
N PRO A 255 14.04 -16.47 -9.46
CA PRO A 255 14.33 -16.64 -8.05
C PRO A 255 13.25 -17.53 -7.41
N GLU A 256 13.68 -18.58 -6.71
CA GLU A 256 12.76 -19.35 -5.87
C GLU A 256 12.27 -18.48 -4.71
N ARG A 257 11.03 -18.71 -4.28
CA ARG A 257 10.54 -18.05 -3.09
C ARG A 257 11.28 -18.60 -1.88
N GLU A 258 12.04 -17.75 -1.23
CA GLU A 258 12.69 -18.09 0.03
C GLU A 258 11.68 -17.93 1.19
N LEU A 259 11.66 -18.91 2.08
CA LEU A 259 11.02 -18.81 3.38
C LEU A 259 12.08 -18.39 4.38
N THR A 260 12.04 -17.15 4.82
CA THR A 260 12.89 -16.68 5.91
C THR A 260 12.36 -17.22 7.21
N ILE A 261 13.21 -17.95 7.95
CA ILE A 261 12.91 -18.45 9.29
C ILE A 261 13.68 -17.55 10.26
N ASP A 262 12.95 -16.76 11.03
CA ASP A 262 13.55 -15.81 11.97
C ASP A 262 14.20 -16.52 13.14
N GLU A 263 13.59 -17.60 13.65
CA GLU A 263 14.14 -18.39 14.76
C GLU A 263 13.52 -19.78 14.85
N TYR A 264 14.27 -20.74 15.40
CA TYR A 264 13.78 -22.07 15.80
C TYR A 264 13.53 -22.09 17.30
N VAL A 265 12.26 -22.11 17.69
CA VAL A 265 11.87 -22.12 19.11
C VAL A 265 11.28 -23.49 19.46
N PRO A 266 11.76 -24.16 20.55
CA PRO A 266 11.15 -25.39 21.00
C PRO A 266 9.71 -25.12 21.51
N LEU A 267 8.78 -26.02 21.21
CA LEU A 267 7.37 -25.90 21.63
C LEU A 267 7.22 -25.64 23.16
N SER A 268 8.15 -26.15 23.99
CA SER A 268 8.14 -25.92 25.42
C SER A 268 8.51 -24.50 25.86
N ALA A 269 9.09 -23.68 24.94
CA ALA A 269 9.42 -22.29 25.20
C ALA A 269 8.30 -21.34 24.77
N LEU A 270 7.30 -21.81 23.99
CA LEU A 270 6.16 -21.02 23.61
C LEU A 270 5.24 -20.75 24.77
N SER A 271 5.03 -19.50 25.12
CA SER A 271 4.04 -19.07 26.08
C SER A 271 2.81 -18.49 25.36
N ARG A 272 1.69 -18.34 26.08
CA ARG A 272 0.45 -17.80 25.51
C ARG A 272 0.57 -16.36 24.98
N SER A 273 1.63 -15.63 25.39
CA SER A 273 1.97 -14.29 24.93
C SER A 273 2.75 -14.28 23.61
N GLU A 274 3.22 -15.44 23.15
CA GLU A 274 4.03 -15.61 21.94
C GLU A 274 3.25 -16.31 20.81
N GLU A 275 1.95 -16.56 21.02
CA GLU A 275 1.03 -17.12 20.02
C GLU A 275 0.38 -16.05 19.12
N HIS A 276 0.85 -14.76 19.22
CA HIS A 276 0.25 -13.63 18.47
C HIS A 276 1.30 -12.85 17.70
#